data_eb7614439193015218e4cafefb9acd0c
#
_entry.id   eb7614439193015218e4cafefb9acd0c
#
_cell.length_a   1.000
_cell.length_b   1.000
_cell.length_c   1.000
_cell.angle_alpha   90.00
_cell.angle_beta   90.00
_cell.angle_gamma   90.00
#
_symmetry.space_group_name_H-M   'P 1'
#
loop_
_entity.id
_entity.type
_entity.pdbx_description
1 polymer ?
#
loop_
_entity_poly.entity_id
_entity_poly.type
_entity_poly.pdbx_seq_one_letter_code
_entity_poly.pdbx_strand_id
1 'polypeptide(L)'
;MNKQELQLKANEVRKGIVTAVHAAKAGHPGGSLSAADIFTYLYFEELNIDPKDPKKPDRDRFVLSKGHTAPGLYSALALRGYFPVEDLRTLRHLGSYLQGHPDMKHIPGVDMSSGSLGQGISAAVGMALSAKLSGDDYRVYTLLGDGEIQEGQVWEAAMFAGFRKLDNLVVIVDNNGLQIDGPVDQVCSPYPINEKFKAFNFHVVDLADGNDMDQIAAAFAEARNTKGQPTAIIAHTVKGKGVSFMENQVGWHGKAPNDEEYAIAMEDLKKEGEALCQK
;
A
#
# COMPACT_ATOMS: atom_id res chain seq x y z
N MET A 1 -8.07 -11.86 -12.37
CA MET A 1 -9.17 -12.26 -11.45
C MET A 1 -10.41 -11.42 -11.74
N ASN A 2 -11.64 -11.92 -11.47
CA ASN A 2 -12.83 -11.07 -11.54
C ASN A 2 -12.95 -10.19 -10.26
N LYS A 3 -13.89 -9.22 -10.27
CA LYS A 3 -14.10 -8.28 -9.14
C LYS A 3 -14.33 -8.99 -7.81
N GLN A 4 -15.21 -9.99 -7.80
CA GLN A 4 -15.57 -10.74 -6.59
C GLN A 4 -14.36 -11.52 -6.04
N GLU A 5 -13.58 -12.16 -6.90
CA GLU A 5 -12.36 -12.88 -6.49
C GLU A 5 -11.34 -11.93 -5.85
N LEU A 6 -11.17 -10.72 -6.41
CA LEU A 6 -10.29 -9.70 -5.85
C LEU A 6 -10.80 -9.18 -4.50
N GLN A 7 -12.11 -8.95 -4.36
CA GLN A 7 -12.71 -8.55 -3.08
C GLN A 7 -12.53 -9.62 -1.99
N LEU A 8 -12.74 -10.89 -2.34
CA LEU A 8 -12.48 -12.00 -1.43
C LEU A 8 -11.00 -12.09 -1.04
N LYS A 9 -10.10 -11.85 -2.01
CA LYS A 9 -8.67 -11.82 -1.74
C LYS A 9 -8.28 -10.64 -0.84
N ALA A 10 -8.87 -9.46 -1.02
CA ALA A 10 -8.66 -8.31 -0.14
C ALA A 10 -9.16 -8.58 1.29
N ASN A 11 -10.27 -9.29 1.42
CA ASN A 11 -10.77 -9.74 2.71
C ASN A 11 -9.77 -10.69 3.41
N GLU A 12 -9.15 -11.63 2.66
CA GLU A 12 -8.07 -12.48 3.22
C GLU A 12 -6.81 -11.67 3.60
N VAL A 13 -6.44 -10.64 2.82
CA VAL A 13 -5.36 -9.70 3.19
C VAL A 13 -5.68 -9.01 4.51
N ARG A 14 -6.92 -8.53 4.70
CA ARG A 14 -7.37 -7.92 5.96
C ARG A 14 -7.28 -8.88 7.14
N LYS A 15 -7.70 -10.15 6.98
CA LYS A 15 -7.55 -11.18 8.02
C LYS A 15 -6.09 -11.41 8.39
N GLY A 16 -5.20 -11.44 7.40
CA GLY A 16 -3.76 -11.53 7.61
C GLY A 16 -3.20 -10.34 8.41
N ILE A 17 -3.62 -9.11 8.08
CA ILE A 17 -3.24 -7.89 8.79
C ILE A 17 -3.63 -7.97 10.28
N VAL A 18 -4.89 -8.26 10.54
CA VAL A 18 -5.43 -8.33 11.91
C VAL A 18 -4.71 -9.44 12.71
N THR A 19 -4.50 -10.61 12.08
CA THR A 19 -3.78 -11.74 12.68
C THR A 19 -2.33 -11.39 13.04
N ALA A 20 -1.61 -10.75 12.11
CA ALA A 20 -0.21 -10.38 12.32
C ALA A 20 -0.05 -9.36 13.45
N VAL A 21 -0.87 -8.30 13.43
CA VAL A 21 -0.81 -7.23 14.44
C VAL A 21 -1.24 -7.72 15.82
N HIS A 22 -2.28 -8.58 15.88
CA HIS A 22 -2.71 -9.20 17.14
C HIS A 22 -1.62 -10.10 17.74
N ALA A 23 -1.03 -10.98 16.93
CA ALA A 23 0.04 -11.88 17.40
C ALA A 23 1.27 -11.12 17.89
N ALA A 24 1.63 -10.03 17.21
CA ALA A 24 2.74 -9.17 17.60
C ALA A 24 2.47 -8.30 18.82
N LYS A 25 1.20 -8.12 19.23
CA LYS A 25 0.76 -7.14 20.24
C LYS A 25 1.26 -5.73 19.95
N ALA A 26 1.61 -5.44 18.71
CA ALA A 26 2.13 -4.18 18.21
C ALA A 26 1.98 -4.08 16.69
N GLY A 27 1.77 -2.88 16.16
CA GLY A 27 1.71 -2.66 14.71
C GLY A 27 0.68 -1.62 14.32
N HIS A 28 0.50 -1.45 13.01
CA HIS A 28 -0.31 -0.37 12.44
C HIS A 28 -1.47 -0.95 11.61
N PRO A 29 -2.60 -1.36 12.25
CA PRO A 29 -3.71 -1.96 11.53
C PRO A 29 -4.45 -0.96 10.63
N GLY A 30 -4.73 0.26 11.12
CA GLY A 30 -5.60 1.20 10.44
C GLY A 30 -5.16 1.53 9.00
N GLY A 31 -3.91 1.95 8.82
CA GLY A 31 -3.36 2.26 7.49
C GLY A 31 -3.03 1.03 6.64
N SER A 32 -2.89 -0.16 7.26
CA SER A 32 -2.75 -1.42 6.54
C SER A 32 -4.09 -1.89 5.95
N LEU A 33 -5.17 -1.75 6.73
CA LEU A 33 -6.53 -2.11 6.34
C LEU A 33 -7.09 -1.16 5.27
N SER A 34 -6.79 0.16 5.34
CA SER A 34 -7.22 1.11 4.32
C SER A 34 -6.67 0.77 2.94
N ALA A 35 -5.44 0.29 2.88
CA ALA A 35 -4.73 -0.02 1.64
C ALA A 35 -4.87 -1.49 1.18
N ALA A 36 -5.66 -2.32 1.86
CA ALA A 36 -5.75 -3.75 1.56
C ALA A 36 -6.19 -4.04 0.13
N ASP A 37 -7.14 -3.28 -0.41
CA ASP A 37 -7.62 -3.42 -1.80
C ASP A 37 -6.53 -3.03 -2.80
N ILE A 38 -5.79 -1.97 -2.53
CA ILE A 38 -4.65 -1.50 -3.35
C ILE A 38 -3.53 -2.57 -3.36
N PHE A 39 -3.14 -3.10 -2.19
CA PHE A 39 -2.18 -4.20 -2.11
C PHE A 39 -2.66 -5.42 -2.90
N THR A 40 -3.94 -5.75 -2.76
CA THR A 40 -4.52 -6.90 -3.46
C THR A 40 -4.43 -6.69 -4.97
N TYR A 41 -4.91 -5.57 -5.48
CA TYR A 41 -4.86 -5.33 -6.92
C TYR A 41 -3.43 -5.33 -7.46
N LEU A 42 -2.49 -4.67 -6.78
CA LEU A 42 -1.08 -4.65 -7.16
C LEU A 42 -0.51 -6.07 -7.29
N TYR A 43 -0.63 -6.90 -6.25
CA TYR A 43 0.05 -8.19 -6.21
C TYR A 43 -0.65 -9.32 -6.98
N PHE A 44 -1.95 -9.18 -7.27
CA PHE A 44 -2.72 -10.24 -7.93
C PHE A 44 -3.09 -9.92 -9.38
N GLU A 45 -3.05 -8.64 -9.80
CA GLU A 45 -3.42 -8.24 -11.16
C GLU A 45 -2.39 -7.34 -11.85
N GLU A 46 -1.82 -6.34 -11.17
CA GLU A 46 -1.06 -5.28 -11.82
C GLU A 46 0.41 -5.63 -12.04
N LEU A 47 1.10 -6.10 -10.99
CA LEU A 47 2.55 -6.28 -11.01
C LEU A 47 2.99 -7.48 -11.85
N ASN A 48 3.95 -7.28 -12.75
CA ASN A 48 4.68 -8.36 -13.39
C ASN A 48 5.70 -8.95 -12.41
N ILE A 49 5.30 -9.95 -11.65
CA ILE A 49 6.10 -10.60 -10.60
C ILE A 49 5.95 -12.12 -10.63
N ASP A 50 6.99 -12.82 -10.17
CA ASP A 50 6.95 -14.27 -9.93
C ASP A 50 7.42 -14.57 -8.50
N PRO A 51 6.54 -15.07 -7.60
CA PRO A 51 6.93 -15.43 -6.25
C PRO A 51 8.01 -16.52 -6.17
N LYS A 52 8.14 -17.36 -7.21
CA LYS A 52 9.16 -18.42 -7.30
C LYS A 52 10.52 -17.86 -7.71
N ASP A 53 10.54 -16.69 -8.35
CA ASP A 53 11.76 -15.95 -8.69
C ASP A 53 11.65 -14.48 -8.24
N PRO A 54 11.73 -14.21 -6.92
CA PRO A 54 11.55 -12.88 -6.38
C PRO A 54 12.66 -11.89 -6.78
N LYS A 55 13.71 -12.37 -7.43
CA LYS A 55 14.85 -11.56 -7.91
C LYS A 55 14.89 -11.41 -9.43
N LYS A 56 13.89 -11.87 -10.15
CA LYS A 56 13.80 -11.75 -11.60
C LYS A 56 14.08 -10.29 -12.03
N PRO A 57 15.03 -10.02 -12.93
CA PRO A 57 15.51 -8.66 -13.19
C PRO A 57 14.48 -7.77 -13.89
N ASP A 58 13.61 -8.35 -14.73
CA ASP A 58 12.58 -7.66 -15.52
C ASP A 58 11.22 -7.52 -14.80
N ARG A 59 11.15 -7.93 -13.52
CA ARG A 59 9.93 -7.77 -12.73
C ARG A 59 9.68 -6.30 -12.38
N ASP A 60 8.42 -5.94 -12.17
CA ASP A 60 8.07 -4.64 -11.59
C ASP A 60 8.60 -4.48 -10.17
N ARG A 61 8.64 -3.25 -9.68
CA ARG A 61 9.10 -2.89 -8.33
C ARG A 61 7.96 -2.22 -7.55
N PHE A 62 7.85 -2.58 -6.28
CA PHE A 62 6.94 -1.92 -5.37
C PHE A 62 7.67 -1.42 -4.12
N VAL A 63 7.56 -0.12 -3.85
CA VAL A 63 8.12 0.52 -2.66
C VAL A 63 6.99 0.96 -1.73
N LEU A 64 6.89 0.33 -0.56
CA LEU A 64 5.99 0.76 0.49
C LEU A 64 6.58 1.97 1.22
N SER A 65 6.30 3.20 0.77
CA SER A 65 6.87 4.41 1.37
C SER A 65 6.37 4.63 2.80
N LYS A 66 5.06 4.46 3.04
CA LYS A 66 4.50 4.40 4.40
C LYS A 66 4.81 3.05 5.08
N GLY A 67 6.08 2.80 5.36
CA GLY A 67 6.61 1.50 5.79
C GLY A 67 5.98 0.92 7.05
N HIS A 68 5.35 1.75 7.89
CA HIS A 68 4.63 1.30 9.08
C HIS A 68 3.43 0.40 8.75
N THR A 69 2.90 0.45 7.52
CA THR A 69 1.82 -0.44 7.05
C THR A 69 2.34 -1.77 6.48
N ALA A 70 3.54 -2.18 6.90
CA ALA A 70 4.15 -3.48 6.59
C ALA A 70 3.21 -4.69 6.78
N PRO A 71 2.32 -4.75 7.80
CA PRO A 71 1.37 -5.86 7.93
C PRO A 71 0.50 -6.07 6.67
N GLY A 72 0.11 -4.99 5.99
CA GLY A 72 -0.63 -5.07 4.72
C GLY A 72 0.20 -5.67 3.59
N LEU A 73 1.42 -5.16 3.41
CA LEU A 73 2.36 -5.69 2.42
C LEU A 73 2.68 -7.17 2.67
N TYR A 74 2.99 -7.54 3.91
CA TYR A 74 3.33 -8.92 4.25
C TYR A 74 2.16 -9.88 4.04
N SER A 75 0.93 -9.44 4.35
CA SER A 75 -0.26 -10.25 4.09
C SER A 75 -0.45 -10.50 2.60
N ALA A 76 -0.27 -9.48 1.76
CA ALA A 76 -0.33 -9.63 0.31
C ALA A 76 0.79 -10.54 -0.22
N LEU A 77 2.03 -10.38 0.24
CA LEU A 77 3.17 -11.21 -0.14
C LEU A 77 2.96 -12.68 0.25
N ALA A 78 2.53 -12.95 1.49
CA ALA A 78 2.25 -14.31 1.97
C ALA A 78 1.17 -14.99 1.12
N LEU A 79 0.03 -14.32 0.90
CA LEU A 79 -1.09 -14.82 0.09
C LEU A 79 -0.72 -14.96 -1.39
N ARG A 80 0.25 -14.19 -1.88
CA ARG A 80 0.80 -14.33 -3.24
C ARG A 80 1.78 -15.50 -3.35
N GLY A 81 2.28 -16.03 -2.22
CA GLY A 81 3.14 -17.21 -2.16
C GLY A 81 4.64 -16.93 -2.05
N TYR A 82 5.05 -15.75 -1.58
CA TYR A 82 6.46 -15.45 -1.32
C TYR A 82 6.99 -16.15 -0.07
N PHE A 83 6.12 -16.40 0.92
CA PHE A 83 6.42 -17.15 2.16
C PHE A 83 5.11 -17.68 2.77
N PRO A 84 5.19 -18.61 3.73
CA PRO A 84 4.00 -19.20 4.36
C PRO A 84 3.12 -18.18 5.06
N VAL A 85 1.78 -18.30 4.91
CA VAL A 85 0.81 -17.39 5.56
C VAL A 85 0.92 -17.46 7.09
N GLU A 86 1.27 -18.62 7.63
CA GLU A 86 1.44 -18.86 9.06
C GLU A 86 2.53 -17.98 9.67
N ASP A 87 3.54 -17.60 8.90
CA ASP A 87 4.64 -16.74 9.35
C ASP A 87 4.18 -15.34 9.74
N LEU A 88 3.01 -14.89 9.25
CA LEU A 88 2.41 -13.62 9.66
C LEU A 88 2.27 -13.50 11.18
N ARG A 89 2.06 -14.63 11.89
CA ARG A 89 1.98 -14.67 13.35
C ARG A 89 3.31 -14.38 14.05
N THR A 90 4.42 -14.38 13.31
CA THR A 90 5.76 -14.10 13.85
C THR A 90 6.17 -12.63 13.72
N LEU A 91 5.28 -11.77 13.18
CA LEU A 91 5.55 -10.34 13.01
C LEU A 91 6.17 -9.74 14.28
N ARG A 92 7.32 -9.06 14.15
CA ARG A 92 8.04 -8.39 15.25
C ARG A 92 8.54 -9.31 16.39
N HIS A 93 8.38 -10.62 16.28
CA HIS A 93 8.95 -11.54 17.27
C HIS A 93 10.47 -11.61 17.13
N LEU A 94 11.15 -11.82 18.24
CA LEU A 94 12.61 -12.00 18.23
C LEU A 94 13.00 -13.21 17.34
N GLY A 95 13.92 -12.98 16.41
CA GLY A 95 14.34 -13.98 15.45
C GLY A 95 13.48 -14.13 14.20
N SER A 96 12.32 -13.45 14.13
CA SER A 96 11.52 -13.43 12.91
C SER A 96 12.17 -12.52 11.85
N TYR A 97 12.04 -12.92 10.59
CA TYR A 97 12.42 -12.06 9.46
C TYR A 97 11.35 -10.99 9.16
N LEU A 98 10.10 -11.15 9.64
CA LEU A 98 9.02 -10.19 9.46
C LEU A 98 9.17 -9.03 10.45
N GLN A 99 9.96 -8.04 10.05
CA GLN A 99 10.26 -6.85 10.83
C GLN A 99 9.06 -5.90 10.89
N GLY A 100 9.05 -4.98 11.85
CA GLY A 100 7.99 -3.99 12.01
C GLY A 100 7.84 -3.00 10.83
N HIS A 101 8.88 -2.89 10.02
CA HIS A 101 8.95 -2.15 8.76
C HIS A 101 9.59 -3.03 7.70
N PRO A 102 9.35 -2.79 6.39
CA PRO A 102 9.90 -3.63 5.32
C PRO A 102 11.43 -3.68 5.35
N ASP A 103 11.97 -4.89 5.20
CA ASP A 103 13.41 -5.14 5.09
C ASP A 103 13.71 -5.94 3.83
N MET A 104 14.32 -5.27 2.83
CA MET A 104 14.64 -5.84 1.53
C MET A 104 15.70 -6.93 1.58
N LYS A 105 16.47 -7.01 2.67
CA LYS A 105 17.56 -7.99 2.81
C LYS A 105 17.06 -9.36 3.24
N HIS A 106 15.99 -9.40 4.03
CA HIS A 106 15.55 -10.63 4.68
C HIS A 106 14.14 -11.07 4.26
N ILE A 107 13.30 -10.18 3.71
CA ILE A 107 11.91 -10.51 3.38
C ILE A 107 11.77 -10.71 1.86
N PRO A 108 11.44 -11.92 1.40
CA PRO A 108 11.20 -12.17 -0.02
C PRO A 108 10.09 -11.28 -0.58
N GLY A 109 10.34 -10.68 -1.75
CA GLY A 109 9.36 -9.81 -2.42
C GLY A 109 9.33 -8.35 -1.93
N VAL A 110 10.17 -7.99 -0.95
CA VAL A 110 10.35 -6.60 -0.52
C VAL A 110 11.47 -5.95 -1.34
N ASP A 111 11.16 -4.87 -2.06
CA ASP A 111 12.09 -4.19 -2.97
C ASP A 111 12.93 -3.12 -2.30
N MET A 112 12.43 -2.52 -1.22
CA MET A 112 13.13 -1.45 -0.50
C MET A 112 12.82 -1.50 0.99
N SER A 113 13.86 -1.40 1.81
CA SER A 113 13.69 -1.16 3.25
C SER A 113 13.18 0.26 3.46
N SER A 114 12.08 0.41 4.18
CA SER A 114 11.41 1.69 4.42
C SER A 114 10.98 1.82 5.89
N GLY A 115 10.43 2.98 6.26
CA GLY A 115 9.99 3.24 7.64
C GLY A 115 10.14 4.71 8.03
N SER A 116 11.17 5.40 7.53
CA SER A 116 11.26 6.85 7.59
C SER A 116 10.36 7.44 6.52
N LEU A 117 9.29 8.11 6.94
CA LEU A 117 8.28 8.66 6.03
C LEU A 117 8.90 9.64 5.03
N GLY A 118 8.39 9.66 3.82
CA GLY A 118 8.87 10.49 2.72
C GLY A 118 10.11 9.95 1.99
N GLN A 119 10.83 8.94 2.53
CA GLN A 119 12.07 8.43 1.91
C GLN A 119 11.80 7.43 0.79
N GLY A 120 10.74 6.63 0.91
CA GLY A 120 10.45 5.56 -0.05
C GLY A 120 10.21 6.05 -1.47
N ILE A 121 9.53 7.16 -1.64
CA ILE A 121 9.28 7.75 -2.98
C ILE A 121 10.59 8.11 -3.69
N SER A 122 11.61 8.61 -2.98
CA SER A 122 12.92 8.94 -3.59
C SER A 122 13.62 7.68 -4.10
N ALA A 123 13.55 6.57 -3.36
CA ALA A 123 14.06 5.28 -3.81
C ALA A 123 13.30 4.78 -5.05
N ALA A 124 11.96 4.90 -5.06
CA ALA A 124 11.13 4.54 -6.22
C ALA A 124 11.47 5.36 -7.46
N VAL A 125 11.70 6.67 -7.30
CA VAL A 125 12.16 7.56 -8.38
C VAL A 125 13.52 7.11 -8.93
N GLY A 126 14.46 6.74 -8.04
CA GLY A 126 15.75 6.19 -8.44
C GLY A 126 15.63 4.90 -9.25
N MET A 127 14.76 3.97 -8.82
CA MET A 127 14.48 2.72 -9.54
C MET A 127 13.84 2.99 -10.90
N ALA A 128 12.88 3.90 -11.00
CA ALA A 128 12.22 4.25 -12.25
C ALA A 128 13.19 4.91 -13.24
N LEU A 129 14.08 5.79 -12.75
CA LEU A 129 15.14 6.36 -13.56
C LEU A 129 16.14 5.31 -14.03
N SER A 130 16.53 4.37 -13.17
CA SER A 130 17.41 3.25 -13.50
C SER A 130 16.88 2.45 -14.67
N ALA A 131 15.57 2.06 -14.64
CA ALA A 131 14.92 1.37 -15.75
C ALA A 131 15.06 2.15 -17.07
N LYS A 132 14.76 3.47 -17.04
CA LYS A 132 14.86 4.32 -18.23
C LYS A 132 16.29 4.41 -18.77
N LEU A 133 17.31 4.47 -17.92
CA LEU A 133 18.70 4.55 -18.32
C LEU A 133 19.24 3.22 -18.87
N SER A 134 18.77 2.10 -18.33
CA SER A 134 19.16 0.75 -18.78
C SER A 134 18.36 0.28 -20.00
N GLY A 135 17.26 0.96 -20.35
CA GLY A 135 16.36 0.52 -21.41
C GLY A 135 15.46 -0.64 -21.00
N ASP A 136 15.23 -0.80 -19.69
CA ASP A 136 14.35 -1.83 -19.14
C ASP A 136 12.88 -1.35 -19.17
N ASP A 137 11.95 -2.30 -19.33
CA ASP A 137 10.51 -2.01 -19.47
C ASP A 137 9.75 -2.09 -18.15
N TYR A 138 10.40 -2.44 -17.02
CA TYR A 138 9.70 -2.57 -15.74
C TYR A 138 9.16 -1.23 -15.23
N ARG A 139 8.04 -1.35 -14.53
CA ARG A 139 7.39 -0.22 -13.86
C ARG A 139 7.71 -0.21 -12.36
N VAL A 140 7.58 0.96 -11.78
CA VAL A 140 7.79 1.17 -10.35
C VAL A 140 6.55 1.79 -9.74
N TYR A 141 6.07 1.17 -8.67
CA TYR A 141 4.91 1.62 -7.90
C TYR A 141 5.36 1.98 -6.49
N THR A 142 4.78 3.04 -5.93
CA THR A 142 5.05 3.40 -4.54
C THR A 142 3.76 3.84 -3.85
N LEU A 143 3.57 3.41 -2.60
CA LEU A 143 2.39 3.72 -1.80
C LEU A 143 2.78 4.63 -0.63
N LEU A 144 2.19 5.83 -0.61
CA LEU A 144 2.35 6.85 0.41
C LEU A 144 1.07 7.01 1.24
N GLY A 145 1.19 7.57 2.43
CA GLY A 145 0.05 8.07 3.19
C GLY A 145 -0.16 9.56 2.99
N ASP A 146 -1.39 10.03 3.19
CA ASP A 146 -1.74 11.45 3.14
C ASP A 146 -1.02 12.29 4.21
N GLY A 147 -0.81 11.75 5.41
CA GLY A 147 0.04 12.39 6.43
C GLY A 147 1.52 12.33 6.04
N GLU A 148 1.98 11.29 5.35
CA GLU A 148 3.36 11.16 4.88
C GLU A 148 3.75 12.25 3.88
N ILE A 149 2.84 12.66 3.01
CA ILE A 149 3.14 13.69 2.00
C ILE A 149 3.31 15.11 2.58
N GLN A 150 3.19 15.27 3.89
CA GLN A 150 3.63 16.49 4.60
C GLN A 150 5.16 16.63 4.62
N GLU A 151 5.89 15.53 4.43
CA GLU A 151 7.35 15.52 4.32
C GLU A 151 7.83 16.25 3.06
N GLY A 152 8.76 17.22 3.20
CA GLY A 152 9.28 18.02 2.10
C GLY A 152 9.93 17.18 1.00
N GLN A 153 10.59 16.07 1.39
CA GLN A 153 11.27 15.18 0.46
C GLN A 153 10.32 14.51 -0.56
N VAL A 154 9.05 14.32 -0.22
CA VAL A 154 8.05 13.82 -1.19
C VAL A 154 7.96 14.76 -2.40
N TRP A 155 7.95 16.06 -2.14
CA TRP A 155 7.85 17.09 -3.19
C TRP A 155 9.16 17.30 -3.97
N GLU A 156 10.30 17.12 -3.32
CA GLU A 156 11.61 17.08 -4.01
C GLU A 156 11.66 15.91 -5.00
N ALA A 157 11.22 14.72 -4.57
CA ALA A 157 11.12 13.53 -5.43
C ALA A 157 10.11 13.73 -6.57
N ALA A 158 8.94 14.32 -6.27
CA ALA A 158 7.91 14.60 -7.28
C ALA A 158 8.43 15.59 -8.35
N MET A 159 9.07 16.67 -7.93
CA MET A 159 9.69 17.65 -8.86
C MET A 159 10.66 16.97 -9.82
N PHE A 160 11.53 16.11 -9.29
CA PHE A 160 12.52 15.41 -10.10
C PHE A 160 11.86 14.39 -11.05
N ALA A 161 10.87 13.63 -10.56
CA ALA A 161 10.15 12.64 -11.37
C ALA A 161 9.42 13.28 -12.56
N GLY A 162 8.73 14.41 -12.33
CA GLY A 162 8.06 15.16 -13.38
C GLY A 162 9.03 15.77 -14.39
N PHE A 163 10.16 16.36 -13.91
CA PHE A 163 11.20 16.88 -14.76
C PHE A 163 11.82 15.79 -15.67
N ARG A 164 12.05 14.60 -15.12
CA ARG A 164 12.61 13.45 -15.86
C ARG A 164 11.56 12.68 -16.66
N LYS A 165 10.29 13.07 -16.59
CA LYS A 165 9.17 12.45 -17.31
C LYS A 165 9.12 10.93 -17.10
N LEU A 166 9.21 10.49 -15.84
CA LEU A 166 9.28 9.07 -15.48
C LEU A 166 7.89 8.42 -15.62
N ASP A 167 7.46 8.15 -16.85
CA ASP A 167 6.15 7.54 -17.17
C ASP A 167 6.04 6.06 -16.80
N ASN A 168 7.11 5.48 -16.28
CA ASN A 168 7.14 4.17 -15.65
C ASN A 168 7.01 4.22 -14.12
N LEU A 169 6.77 5.40 -13.53
CA LEU A 169 6.53 5.60 -12.10
C LEU A 169 5.06 5.87 -11.83
N VAL A 170 4.49 5.11 -10.89
CA VAL A 170 3.13 5.33 -10.35
C VAL A 170 3.24 5.59 -8.85
N VAL A 171 2.86 6.78 -8.43
CA VAL A 171 2.74 7.18 -7.02
C VAL A 171 1.29 7.02 -6.60
N ILE A 172 1.03 6.25 -5.55
CA ILE A 172 -0.31 6.03 -5.00
C ILE A 172 -0.35 6.71 -3.63
N VAL A 173 -1.34 7.57 -3.40
CA VAL A 173 -1.57 8.20 -2.10
C VAL A 173 -2.80 7.55 -1.47
N ASP A 174 -2.61 6.83 -0.36
CA ASP A 174 -3.70 6.36 0.51
C ASP A 174 -4.23 7.57 1.29
N ASN A 175 -5.21 8.23 0.69
CA ASN A 175 -5.85 9.42 1.24
C ASN A 175 -7.03 9.02 2.13
N ASN A 176 -6.71 8.52 3.33
CA ASN A 176 -7.70 8.09 4.32
C ASN A 176 -8.11 9.19 5.31
N GLY A 177 -7.56 10.39 5.19
CA GLY A 177 -7.91 11.58 5.97
C GLY A 177 -7.38 11.62 7.40
N LEU A 178 -6.67 10.59 7.86
CA LEU A 178 -6.27 10.45 9.27
C LEU A 178 -4.79 10.10 9.44
N GLN A 179 -4.10 10.81 10.29
CA GLN A 179 -2.75 10.48 10.78
C GLN A 179 -2.77 10.17 12.28
N ILE A 180 -1.60 9.93 12.89
CA ILE A 180 -1.48 9.48 14.29
C ILE A 180 -2.09 10.47 15.29
N ASP A 181 -1.99 11.78 15.01
CA ASP A 181 -2.42 12.85 15.92
C ASP A 181 -3.82 13.39 15.63
N GLY A 182 -4.50 12.91 14.57
CA GLY A 182 -5.83 13.35 14.21
C GLY A 182 -6.11 13.40 12.71
N PRO A 183 -7.16 14.14 12.31
CA PRO A 183 -7.44 14.44 10.91
C PRO A 183 -6.29 15.23 10.27
N VAL A 184 -5.86 14.82 9.07
CA VAL A 184 -4.70 15.42 8.40
C VAL A 184 -4.89 16.92 8.10
N ASP A 185 -6.13 17.35 7.84
CA ASP A 185 -6.49 18.75 7.60
C ASP A 185 -6.40 19.64 8.86
N GLN A 186 -6.47 19.03 10.06
CA GLN A 186 -6.35 19.73 11.34
C GLN A 186 -4.93 19.72 11.91
N VAL A 187 -4.12 18.71 11.53
CA VAL A 187 -2.72 18.61 12.03
C VAL A 187 -1.79 19.44 11.14
N CYS A 188 -1.71 19.10 9.85
CA CYS A 188 -0.97 19.85 8.83
C CYS A 188 -1.55 19.50 7.46
N SER A 189 -2.45 20.33 6.94
CA SER A 189 -3.22 20.02 5.74
C SER A 189 -2.34 19.76 4.50
N PRO A 190 -2.37 18.57 3.90
CA PRO A 190 -1.69 18.30 2.65
C PRO A 190 -2.48 18.79 1.42
N TYR A 191 -3.71 19.21 1.60
CA TYR A 191 -4.62 19.60 0.51
C TYR A 191 -4.27 20.96 -0.13
N PRO A 192 -4.61 21.18 -1.41
CA PRO A 192 -5.15 20.21 -2.37
C PRO A 192 -4.05 19.29 -2.92
N ILE A 193 -4.17 17.98 -2.71
CA ILE A 193 -3.14 17.00 -3.12
C ILE A 193 -3.03 16.94 -4.63
N ASN A 194 -4.18 16.86 -5.32
CA ASN A 194 -4.27 16.73 -6.77
C ASN A 194 -3.53 17.87 -7.49
N GLU A 195 -3.77 19.09 -7.08
CA GLU A 195 -3.17 20.28 -7.70
C GLU A 195 -1.65 20.35 -7.47
N LYS A 196 -1.19 19.90 -6.32
CA LYS A 196 0.24 19.82 -6.01
C LYS A 196 0.97 18.86 -6.95
N PHE A 197 0.45 17.64 -7.16
CA PHE A 197 1.04 16.69 -8.10
C PHE A 197 0.95 17.18 -9.54
N LYS A 198 -0.17 17.80 -9.96
CA LYS A 198 -0.30 18.43 -11.29
C LYS A 198 0.77 19.50 -11.50
N ALA A 199 1.05 20.35 -10.48
CA ALA A 199 2.06 21.40 -10.55
C ALA A 199 3.49 20.84 -10.78
N PHE A 200 3.74 19.59 -10.36
CA PHE A 200 4.97 18.87 -10.64
C PHE A 200 4.92 18.02 -11.94
N ASN A 201 3.96 18.28 -12.83
CA ASN A 201 3.79 17.60 -14.13
C ASN A 201 3.46 16.09 -14.00
N PHE A 202 2.72 15.70 -12.98
CA PHE A 202 2.13 14.38 -12.91
C PHE A 202 0.79 14.34 -13.65
N HIS A 203 0.52 13.24 -14.30
CA HIS A 203 -0.85 12.83 -14.60
C HIS A 203 -1.53 12.41 -13.29
N VAL A 204 -2.69 12.99 -12.98
CA VAL A 204 -3.37 12.73 -11.71
C VAL A 204 -4.69 12.02 -11.95
N VAL A 205 -4.85 10.88 -11.32
CA VAL A 205 -6.10 10.09 -11.29
C VAL A 205 -6.65 10.15 -9.87
N ASP A 206 -7.86 10.65 -9.71
CA ASP A 206 -8.54 10.80 -8.41
C ASP A 206 -9.64 9.74 -8.29
N LEU A 207 -9.49 8.80 -7.35
CA LEU A 207 -10.45 7.74 -7.09
C LEU A 207 -11.40 8.20 -5.99
N ALA A 208 -12.67 8.36 -6.31
CA ALA A 208 -13.70 8.70 -5.33
C ALA A 208 -13.86 7.63 -4.23
N ASP A 209 -13.60 6.36 -4.57
CA ASP A 209 -13.55 5.24 -3.63
C ASP A 209 -12.31 4.38 -3.92
N GLY A 210 -11.26 4.57 -3.13
CA GLY A 210 -10.00 3.82 -3.19
C GLY A 210 -10.11 2.39 -2.63
N ASN A 211 -11.30 1.95 -2.18
CA ASN A 211 -11.61 0.58 -1.80
C ASN A 211 -12.51 -0.14 -2.83
N ASP A 212 -12.90 0.53 -3.93
CA ASP A 212 -13.64 -0.10 -5.03
C ASP A 212 -12.69 -0.67 -6.08
N MET A 213 -12.77 -1.98 -6.33
CA MET A 213 -11.89 -2.71 -7.24
C MET A 213 -12.01 -2.25 -8.70
N ASP A 214 -13.19 -1.80 -9.16
CA ASP A 214 -13.35 -1.34 -10.54
C ASP A 214 -12.68 0.01 -10.73
N GLN A 215 -12.79 0.93 -9.75
CA GLN A 215 -12.10 2.22 -9.79
C GLN A 215 -10.58 2.02 -9.73
N ILE A 216 -10.10 1.13 -8.85
CA ILE A 216 -8.67 0.78 -8.76
C ILE A 216 -8.19 0.24 -10.12
N ALA A 217 -8.90 -0.72 -10.72
CA ALA A 217 -8.55 -1.30 -12.02
C ALA A 217 -8.49 -0.24 -13.13
N ALA A 218 -9.47 0.66 -13.19
CA ALA A 218 -9.51 1.76 -14.15
C ALA A 218 -8.32 2.71 -13.98
N ALA A 219 -7.98 3.07 -12.74
CA ALA A 219 -6.86 3.97 -12.46
C ALA A 219 -5.50 3.37 -12.86
N PHE A 220 -5.26 2.09 -12.59
CA PHE A 220 -4.03 1.43 -13.04
C PHE A 220 -3.99 1.27 -14.57
N ALA A 221 -5.12 1.00 -15.21
CA ALA A 221 -5.21 0.96 -16.68
C ALA A 221 -4.87 2.33 -17.29
N GLU A 222 -5.36 3.43 -16.71
CA GLU A 222 -5.05 4.79 -17.12
C GLU A 222 -3.57 5.10 -16.91
N ALA A 223 -2.99 4.73 -15.75
CA ALA A 223 -1.57 4.88 -15.46
C ALA A 223 -0.65 4.12 -16.45
N ARG A 224 -1.04 2.90 -16.88
CA ARG A 224 -0.28 2.15 -17.89
C ARG A 224 -0.26 2.85 -19.26
N ASN A 225 -1.34 3.53 -19.60
CA ASN A 225 -1.50 4.23 -20.88
C ASN A 225 -0.89 5.63 -20.87
N THR A 226 -0.60 6.20 -19.71
CA THR A 226 0.04 7.52 -19.58
C THR A 226 1.50 7.47 -20.05
N LYS A 227 1.87 8.40 -20.93
CA LYS A 227 3.23 8.50 -21.49
C LYS A 227 3.79 9.90 -21.30
N GLY A 228 5.10 9.98 -21.10
CA GLY A 228 5.85 11.23 -21.01
C GLY A 228 5.70 11.98 -19.68
N GLN A 229 5.00 11.41 -18.70
CA GLN A 229 4.87 11.98 -17.35
C GLN A 229 4.56 10.86 -16.33
N PRO A 230 5.00 10.96 -15.07
CA PRO A 230 4.62 10.03 -14.02
C PRO A 230 3.13 10.17 -13.68
N THR A 231 2.56 9.13 -13.08
CA THR A 231 1.15 9.13 -12.63
C THR A 231 1.06 9.21 -11.11
N ALA A 232 0.16 10.04 -10.59
CA ALA A 232 -0.26 10.04 -9.19
C ALA A 232 -1.72 9.58 -9.10
N ILE A 233 -1.97 8.50 -8.35
CA ILE A 233 -3.30 7.99 -8.04
C ILE A 233 -3.64 8.43 -6.62
N ILE A 234 -4.65 9.27 -6.46
CA ILE A 234 -5.13 9.72 -5.16
C ILE A 234 -6.33 8.85 -4.80
N ALA A 235 -6.13 7.93 -3.86
CA ALA A 235 -7.14 6.95 -3.49
C ALA A 235 -7.82 7.36 -2.18
N HIS A 236 -9.07 7.82 -2.26
CA HIS A 236 -9.89 8.11 -1.08
C HIS A 236 -10.33 6.80 -0.44
N THR A 237 -9.71 6.43 0.66
CA THR A 237 -9.93 5.16 1.35
C THR A 237 -10.53 5.34 2.73
N VAL A 238 -10.95 4.25 3.36
CA VAL A 238 -11.43 4.23 4.74
C VAL A 238 -10.34 3.66 5.64
N LYS A 239 -9.77 4.47 6.55
CA LYS A 239 -8.84 3.97 7.56
C LYS A 239 -9.50 2.88 8.41
N GLY A 240 -8.86 1.71 8.56
CA GLY A 240 -9.42 0.60 9.32
C GLY A 240 -10.48 -0.21 8.57
N LYS A 241 -10.57 -0.10 7.24
CA LYS A 241 -11.60 -0.71 6.38
C LYS A 241 -11.86 -2.18 6.68
N GLY A 242 -13.14 -2.53 6.82
CA GLY A 242 -13.62 -3.90 7.04
C GLY A 242 -13.72 -4.32 8.51
N VAL A 243 -13.25 -3.49 9.45
CA VAL A 243 -13.37 -3.75 10.90
C VAL A 243 -14.18 -2.64 11.55
N SER A 244 -15.39 -2.97 12.01
CA SER A 244 -16.43 -2.00 12.41
C SER A 244 -15.96 -0.96 13.42
N PHE A 245 -15.19 -1.35 14.43
CA PHE A 245 -14.71 -0.45 15.48
C PHE A 245 -13.38 0.25 15.15
N MET A 246 -12.75 -0.08 13.99
CA MET A 246 -11.51 0.56 13.51
C MET A 246 -11.77 1.60 12.42
N GLU A 247 -12.89 1.48 11.67
CA GLU A 247 -13.18 2.39 10.55
C GLU A 247 -13.25 3.84 11.02
N ASN A 248 -12.46 4.70 10.36
CA ASN A 248 -12.38 6.13 10.62
C ASN A 248 -12.00 6.51 12.08
N GLN A 249 -11.27 5.62 12.77
CA GLN A 249 -10.83 5.86 14.15
C GLN A 249 -9.33 6.10 14.23
N VAL A 250 -8.93 7.31 14.66
CA VAL A 250 -7.53 7.72 14.84
C VAL A 250 -6.76 6.76 15.76
N GLY A 251 -7.41 6.31 16.85
CA GLY A 251 -6.79 5.44 17.86
C GLY A 251 -6.25 4.11 17.33
N TRP A 252 -6.72 3.69 16.14
CA TRP A 252 -6.25 2.45 15.50
C TRP A 252 -5.09 2.67 14.52
N HIS A 253 -4.48 3.85 14.54
CA HIS A 253 -3.27 4.08 13.73
C HIS A 253 -2.15 3.11 14.13
N GLY A 254 -1.82 2.99 15.43
CA GLY A 254 -0.69 2.19 15.91
C GLY A 254 -1.02 1.28 17.10
N LYS A 255 -2.29 0.93 17.31
CA LYS A 255 -2.75 0.08 18.41
C LYS A 255 -3.03 -1.34 17.89
N ALA A 256 -2.50 -2.36 18.57
CA ALA A 256 -2.88 -3.75 18.33
C ALA A 256 -4.22 -4.10 19.02
N PRO A 257 -5.10 -4.91 18.39
CA PRO A 257 -6.30 -5.40 19.05
C PRO A 257 -5.93 -6.40 20.16
N ASN A 258 -6.68 -6.38 21.26
CA ASN A 258 -6.66 -7.44 22.27
C ASN A 258 -7.43 -8.68 21.77
N ASP A 259 -7.53 -9.74 22.60
CA ASP A 259 -8.16 -11.01 22.21
C ASP A 259 -9.65 -10.85 21.88
N GLU A 260 -10.38 -10.01 22.62
CA GLU A 260 -11.81 -9.72 22.37
C GLU A 260 -11.98 -8.89 21.11
N GLU A 261 -11.19 -7.82 20.96
CA GLU A 261 -11.16 -6.96 19.77
C GLU A 261 -10.76 -7.77 18.52
N TYR A 262 -9.81 -8.70 18.65
CA TYR A 262 -9.41 -9.62 17.58
C TYR A 262 -10.58 -10.52 17.14
N ALA A 263 -11.29 -11.11 18.10
CA ALA A 263 -12.42 -11.98 17.79
C ALA A 263 -13.54 -11.22 17.05
N ILE A 264 -13.83 -9.98 17.46
CA ILE A 264 -14.82 -9.12 16.77
C ILE A 264 -14.36 -8.80 15.35
N ALA A 265 -13.09 -8.38 15.17
CA ALA A 265 -12.54 -8.05 13.86
C ALA A 265 -12.58 -9.24 12.89
N MET A 266 -12.25 -10.44 13.38
CA MET A 266 -12.31 -11.65 12.55
C MET A 266 -13.75 -12.07 12.20
N GLU A 267 -14.72 -11.83 13.08
CA GLU A 267 -16.12 -12.07 12.80
C GLU A 267 -16.69 -11.06 11.78
N ASP A 268 -16.29 -9.78 11.86
CA ASP A 268 -16.65 -8.75 10.86
C ASP A 268 -16.15 -9.16 9.47
N LEU A 269 -14.88 -9.54 9.37
CA LEU A 269 -14.25 -9.96 8.11
C LEU A 269 -14.82 -11.28 7.59
N LYS A 270 -15.24 -12.19 8.48
CA LYS A 270 -15.94 -13.42 8.08
C LYS A 270 -17.29 -13.11 7.45
N LYS A 271 -18.11 -12.27 8.09
CA LYS A 271 -19.43 -11.85 7.57
C LYS A 271 -19.30 -11.13 6.22
N GLU A 272 -18.30 -10.25 6.07
CA GLU A 272 -18.01 -9.60 4.80
C GLU A 272 -17.70 -10.64 3.71
N GLY A 273 -16.82 -11.61 3.99
CA GLY A 273 -16.50 -12.68 3.05
C GLY A 273 -17.71 -13.54 2.66
N GLU A 274 -18.55 -13.89 3.62
CA GLU A 274 -19.81 -14.64 3.37
C GLU A 274 -20.78 -13.84 2.49
N ALA A 275 -20.92 -12.54 2.73
CA ALA A 275 -21.76 -11.65 1.92
C ALA A 275 -21.23 -11.49 0.48
N LEU A 276 -19.90 -11.48 0.30
CA LEU A 276 -19.27 -11.44 -1.03
C LEU A 276 -19.50 -12.74 -1.82
N CYS A 277 -19.55 -13.90 -1.15
CA CYS A 277 -19.83 -15.19 -1.81
C CYS A 277 -21.29 -15.34 -2.26
N GLN A 278 -22.23 -14.54 -1.74
CA GLN A 278 -23.65 -14.60 -2.08
C GLN A 278 -24.05 -13.67 -3.23
N LYS A 279 -23.16 -12.80 -3.67
CA LYS A 279 -23.35 -11.89 -4.82
C LYS A 279 -22.87 -12.53 -6.12
#